data_33d7bfdaeeecc3ec5e8ad34e55cac079
#
_entry.id   33d7bfdaeeecc3ec5e8ad34e55cac079
#
_cell.length_a   1.000
_cell.length_b   1.000
_cell.length_c   1.000
_cell.angle_alpha   90.00
_cell.angle_beta   90.00
_cell.angle_gamma   90.00
#
_symmetry.space_group_name_H-M   'P 1'
#
loop_
_entity.id
_entity.type
_entity.pdbx_description
1 polymer ?
#
loop_
_entity_poly.entity_id
_entity_poly.type
_entity_poly.pdbx_seq_one_letter_code
_entity_poly.pdbx_strand_id
1 'polypeptide(L)'
;MDYKQFRKQLSEATGHSLADTDTLVEAFAAVLRGCGTELDAVAVPSFGTFTTEKHDEEIRTDAATGRRTLFPPEIRMDFTPGAVLLRKLSPVQEVIRNEH
;
A
#
# COMPACT_ATOMS: atom_id res chain seq x y z
N MET A 1 -2.04 -11.09 -11.20
CA MET A 1 -0.58 -11.28 -11.27
C MET A 1 -0.08 -11.78 -9.93
N ASP A 2 0.59 -12.92 -9.92
CA ASP A 2 1.21 -13.44 -8.70
C ASP A 2 2.62 -12.87 -8.52
N TYR A 3 3.29 -13.20 -7.42
CA TYR A 3 4.63 -12.70 -7.16
C TYR A 3 5.65 -13.13 -8.23
N LYS A 4 5.52 -14.33 -8.74
CA LYS A 4 6.43 -14.85 -9.76
C LYS A 4 6.40 -14.00 -11.03
N GLN A 5 5.21 -13.63 -11.47
CA GLN A 5 5.01 -12.77 -12.63
C GLN A 5 5.47 -11.34 -12.36
N PHE A 6 5.13 -10.80 -11.20
CA PHE A 6 5.55 -9.47 -10.77
C PHE A 6 7.06 -9.36 -10.70
N ARG A 7 7.71 -10.33 -10.07
CA ARG A 7 9.16 -10.43 -9.94
C ARG A 7 9.85 -10.40 -11.30
N LYS A 8 9.35 -11.18 -12.24
CA LYS A 8 9.90 -11.24 -13.59
C LYS A 8 9.79 -9.90 -14.30
N GLN A 9 8.63 -9.28 -14.26
CA GLN A 9 8.42 -7.97 -14.89
C GLN A 9 9.30 -6.89 -14.25
N LEU A 10 9.42 -6.92 -12.94
CA LEU A 10 10.26 -5.95 -12.21
C LEU A 10 11.73 -6.15 -12.55
N SER A 11 12.20 -7.38 -12.64
CA SER A 11 13.56 -7.71 -13.05
C SER A 11 13.85 -7.15 -14.45
N GLU A 12 12.96 -7.35 -15.38
CA GLU A 12 13.10 -6.85 -16.76
C GLU A 12 13.09 -5.32 -16.80
N ALA A 13 12.21 -4.68 -16.04
CA ALA A 13 12.08 -3.24 -16.02
C ALA A 13 13.30 -2.53 -15.41
N THR A 14 13.94 -3.15 -14.44
CA THR A 14 15.08 -2.56 -13.73
C THR A 14 16.43 -2.99 -14.27
N GLY A 15 16.47 -4.06 -15.05
CA GLY A 15 17.73 -4.64 -15.52
C GLY A 15 18.49 -5.42 -14.44
N HIS A 16 17.88 -5.68 -13.30
CA HIS A 16 18.48 -6.50 -12.23
C HIS A 16 18.19 -7.98 -12.46
N SER A 17 19.05 -8.83 -11.87
CA SER A 17 18.80 -10.26 -11.84
C SER A 17 17.56 -10.58 -11.01
N LEU A 18 17.01 -11.79 -11.17
CA LEU A 18 15.89 -12.23 -10.34
C LEU A 18 16.27 -12.26 -8.85
N ALA A 19 17.50 -12.69 -8.53
CA ALA A 19 17.96 -12.73 -7.15
C ALA A 19 18.06 -11.33 -6.54
N ASP A 20 18.61 -10.37 -7.29
CA ASP A 20 18.73 -8.99 -6.82
C ASP A 20 17.36 -8.34 -6.68
N THR A 21 16.42 -8.66 -7.58
CA THR A 21 15.05 -8.20 -7.50
C THR A 21 14.37 -8.68 -6.22
N ASP A 22 14.55 -9.95 -5.87
CA ASP A 22 14.02 -10.50 -4.62
C ASP A 22 14.57 -9.75 -3.40
N THR A 23 15.88 -9.50 -3.41
CA THR A 23 16.53 -8.77 -2.32
C THR A 23 15.97 -7.37 -2.15
N LEU A 24 15.74 -6.66 -3.25
CA LEU A 24 15.18 -5.31 -3.22
C LEU A 24 13.73 -5.32 -2.71
N VAL A 25 12.92 -6.26 -3.16
CA VAL A 25 11.52 -6.37 -2.70
C VAL A 25 11.47 -6.70 -1.21
N GLU A 26 12.30 -7.62 -0.74
CA GLU A 26 12.37 -7.96 0.68
C GLU A 26 12.84 -6.78 1.53
N ALA A 27 13.81 -6.03 1.05
CA ALA A 27 14.30 -4.84 1.75
C ALA A 27 13.22 -3.77 1.85
N PHE A 28 12.48 -3.55 0.77
CA PHE A 28 11.37 -2.61 0.77
C PHE A 28 10.30 -3.01 1.78
N ALA A 29 9.92 -4.28 1.78
CA ALA A 29 8.93 -4.80 2.73
C ALA A 29 9.41 -4.67 4.17
N ALA A 30 10.71 -4.90 4.43
CA ALA A 30 11.28 -4.77 5.76
C ALA A 30 11.24 -3.32 6.26
N VAL A 31 11.53 -2.36 5.39
CA VAL A 31 11.45 -0.93 5.72
C VAL A 31 10.01 -0.55 6.05
N LEU A 32 9.05 -1.00 5.25
CA LEU A 32 7.63 -0.73 5.53
C LEU A 32 7.19 -1.31 6.87
N ARG A 33 7.64 -2.52 7.20
CA ARG A 33 7.30 -3.11 8.50
C ARG A 33 7.87 -2.30 9.65
N GLY A 34 9.11 -1.83 9.53
CA GLY A 34 9.72 -0.97 10.54
C GLY A 34 8.96 0.34 10.73
N CYS A 35 8.60 0.99 9.64
CA CYS A 35 7.81 2.22 9.68
C CYS A 35 6.43 1.98 10.28
N GLY A 36 5.81 0.84 9.97
CA GLY A 36 4.52 0.46 10.54
C GLY A 36 4.58 0.31 12.06
N THR A 37 5.64 -0.30 12.57
CA THR A 37 5.84 -0.47 14.02
C THR A 37 5.98 0.87 14.71
N GLU A 38 6.61 1.85 14.09
CA GLU A 38 6.81 3.19 14.64
C GLU A 38 5.68 4.16 14.29
N LEU A 39 4.67 3.71 13.57
CA LEU A 39 3.55 4.54 13.08
C LEU A 39 4.03 5.72 12.22
N ASP A 40 5.06 5.48 11.45
CA ASP A 40 5.66 6.48 10.56
C ASP A 40 5.05 6.41 9.16
N ALA A 41 5.25 7.46 8.37
CA ALA A 41 4.79 7.51 7.00
C ALA A 41 5.98 7.39 6.04
N VAL A 42 5.74 6.74 4.89
CA VAL A 42 6.76 6.60 3.83
C VAL A 42 6.22 7.22 2.55
N ALA A 43 6.81 8.34 2.14
CA ALA A 43 6.48 8.99 0.89
C ALA A 43 7.42 8.51 -0.21
N VAL A 44 6.84 8.03 -1.32
CA VAL A 44 7.60 7.58 -2.49
C VAL A 44 7.31 8.56 -3.63
N PRO A 45 8.31 9.30 -4.10
CA PRO A 45 8.12 10.31 -5.15
C PRO A 45 7.43 9.73 -6.39
N SER A 46 6.48 10.48 -6.93
CA SER A 46 5.72 10.11 -8.13
C SER A 46 4.90 8.82 -8.02
N PHE A 47 4.78 8.27 -6.82
CA PHE A 47 4.06 7.04 -6.57
C PHE A 47 2.93 7.25 -5.56
N GLY A 48 3.27 7.60 -4.32
CA GLY A 48 2.28 7.81 -3.27
C GLY A 48 2.90 7.73 -1.89
N THR A 49 2.04 7.62 -0.89
CA THR A 49 2.46 7.61 0.51
C THR A 49 1.83 6.43 1.25
N PHE A 50 2.66 5.68 1.96
CA PHE A 50 2.21 4.65 2.88
C PHE A 50 2.07 5.27 4.27
N THR A 51 0.90 5.12 4.88
CA THR A 51 0.64 5.63 6.24
C THR A 51 0.20 4.49 7.13
N THR A 52 0.52 4.59 8.41
CA THR A 52 0.11 3.61 9.41
C THR A 52 -0.72 4.28 10.48
N GLU A 53 -1.79 3.60 10.88
CA GLU A 53 -2.68 4.06 11.95
C GLU A 53 -2.82 2.95 12.98
N LYS A 54 -2.87 3.36 14.24
CA LYS A 54 -3.18 2.46 15.34
C LYS A 54 -4.66 2.60 15.68
N HIS A 55 -5.36 1.48 15.66
CA HIS A 55 -6.74 1.42 16.12
C HIS A 55 -6.74 0.77 17.50
N ASP A 56 -7.20 1.52 18.50
CA ASP A 56 -7.23 1.05 19.87
C ASP A 56 -8.28 -0.04 20.06
N GLU A 57 -8.14 -0.77 21.14
CA GLU A 57 -9.12 -1.76 21.59
C GLU A 57 -10.51 -1.14 21.65
N GLU A 58 -11.50 -1.87 21.13
CA GLU A 58 -12.88 -1.40 21.05
C GLU A 58 -13.82 -2.52 21.51
N ILE A 59 -14.81 -2.16 22.32
CA ILE A 59 -15.87 -3.06 22.70
C ILE A 59 -17.16 -2.61 22.01
N ARG A 60 -17.76 -3.50 21.23
CA ARG A 60 -19.02 -3.24 20.55
C ARG A 60 -20.13 -4.10 21.17
N THR A 61 -21.28 -3.49 21.40
CA THR A 61 -22.44 -4.18 21.95
C THR A 61 -23.49 -4.32 20.86
N ASP A 62 -23.96 -5.55 20.62
CA ASP A 62 -25.07 -5.80 19.72
C ASP A 62 -26.36 -5.34 20.38
N ALA A 63 -27.07 -4.39 19.75
CA ALA A 63 -28.29 -3.82 20.26
C ALA A 63 -29.43 -4.85 20.38
N ALA A 64 -29.43 -5.86 19.49
CA ALA A 64 -30.49 -6.88 19.49
C ALA A 64 -30.32 -7.94 20.57
N THR A 65 -29.09 -8.34 20.85
CA THR A 65 -28.80 -9.46 21.76
C THR A 65 -28.14 -9.02 23.08
N GLY A 66 -27.62 -7.80 23.14
CA GLY A 66 -26.82 -7.32 24.26
C GLY A 66 -25.42 -7.94 24.32
N ARG A 67 -25.05 -8.70 23.31
CA ARG A 67 -23.76 -9.37 23.26
C ARG A 67 -22.63 -8.39 23.06
N ARG A 68 -21.57 -8.52 23.83
CA ARG A 68 -20.37 -7.70 23.73
C ARG A 68 -19.31 -8.44 22.94
N THR A 69 -18.67 -7.73 22.00
CA THR A 69 -17.55 -8.27 21.24
C THR A 69 -16.35 -7.36 21.43
N LEU A 70 -15.23 -7.96 21.84
CA LEU A 70 -13.97 -7.25 21.99
C LEU A 70 -13.21 -7.28 20.67
N PHE A 71 -12.87 -6.10 20.14
CA PHE A 71 -11.97 -5.95 19.01
C PHE A 71 -10.61 -5.53 19.55
N PRO A 72 -9.58 -6.37 19.43
CA PRO A 72 -8.26 -6.04 19.94
C PRO A 72 -7.64 -4.87 19.18
N PRO A 73 -6.63 -4.19 19.75
CA PRO A 73 -5.93 -3.13 19.04
C PRO A 73 -5.22 -3.70 17.82
N GLU A 74 -5.19 -2.92 16.75
CA GLU A 74 -4.51 -3.32 15.51
C GLU A 74 -3.80 -2.14 14.86
N ILE A 75 -2.80 -2.46 14.04
CA ILE A 75 -2.10 -1.48 13.22
C ILE A 75 -2.52 -1.73 11.79
N ARG A 76 -2.99 -0.66 11.13
CA ARG A 76 -3.38 -0.69 9.72
C ARG A 76 -2.43 0.13 8.90
N MET A 77 -2.07 -0.39 7.75
CA MET A 77 -1.27 0.34 6.78
C MET A 77 -2.13 0.65 5.56
N ASP A 78 -2.18 1.93 5.18
CA ASP A 78 -2.92 2.40 4.02
C ASP A 78 -1.95 3.00 3.01
N PHE A 79 -2.34 2.93 1.75
CA PHE A 79 -1.61 3.55 0.67
C PHE A 79 -2.48 4.61 0.01
N THR A 80 -1.96 5.84 -0.08
CA THR A 80 -2.60 6.93 -0.79
C THR A 80 -1.81 7.21 -2.07
N PRO A 81 -2.38 6.94 -3.25
CA PRO A 81 -1.68 7.22 -4.50
C PRO A 81 -1.46 8.70 -4.71
N GLY A 82 -0.29 9.05 -5.25
CA GLY A 82 0.03 10.43 -5.58
C GLY A 82 -0.63 10.88 -6.88
N ALA A 83 -0.67 12.20 -7.09
CA ALA A 83 -1.30 12.80 -8.25
C ALA A 83 -0.65 12.34 -9.58
N VAL A 84 0.66 12.16 -9.59
CA VAL A 84 1.38 11.71 -10.80
C VAL A 84 0.98 10.29 -11.17
N LEU A 85 0.91 9.39 -10.19
CA LEU A 85 0.49 8.01 -10.42
C LEU A 85 -0.94 7.96 -10.95
N LEU A 86 -1.85 8.71 -10.33
CA LEU A 86 -3.25 8.73 -10.74
C LEU A 86 -3.41 9.23 -12.17
N ARG A 87 -2.67 10.24 -12.57
CA ARG A 87 -2.71 10.76 -13.94
C ARG A 87 -2.26 9.71 -14.96
N LYS A 88 -1.23 8.93 -14.62
CA LYS A 88 -0.73 7.86 -15.49
C LYS A 88 -1.68 6.70 -15.61
N LEU A 89 -2.50 6.48 -14.60
CA LEU A 89 -3.50 5.40 -14.59
C LEU A 89 -4.81 5.78 -15.27
N SER A 90 -5.01 7.05 -15.64
CA SER A 90 -6.27 7.55 -16.16
C SER A 90 -6.11 8.28 -17.50
N PRO A 91 -5.53 7.64 -18.54
CA PRO A 91 -5.30 8.30 -19.83
C PRO A 91 -6.60 8.69 -20.53
N VAL A 92 -7.70 8.00 -20.27
CA VAL A 92 -9.00 8.29 -20.90
C VAL A 92 -9.51 9.68 -20.54
N GLN A 93 -9.24 10.16 -19.35
CA GLN A 93 -9.64 11.50 -18.92
C GLN A 93 -8.97 12.60 -19.77
N GLU A 94 -7.74 12.38 -20.16
CA GLU A 94 -7.01 13.33 -21.01
C GLU A 94 -7.63 13.42 -22.39
N VAL A 95 -8.04 12.29 -22.97
CA VAL A 95 -8.71 12.27 -24.28
C VAL A 95 -10.02 13.03 -24.25
N ILE A 96 -10.83 12.84 -23.23
CA ILE A 96 -12.12 13.52 -23.08
C ILE A 96 -11.92 15.04 -22.97
N ARG A 97 -10.92 15.49 -22.22
CA ARG A 97 -10.65 16.91 -22.05
C ARG A 97 -10.18 17.58 -23.34
N ASN A 98 -9.50 16.84 -24.18
CA ASN A 98 -8.98 17.38 -25.44
C ASN A 98 -10.05 17.58 -26.49
N GLU A 99 -11.24 17.05 -26.30
CA GLU A 99 -12.35 17.21 -27.21
C GLU A 99 -13.10 18.54 -27.00
N HIS A 100 -12.78 19.24 -25.97
CA HIS A 100 -13.35 20.55 -25.66
C HIS A 100 -12.48 21.67 -26.17
#